data_e22bf322cf462591b17ef9d0a8c19ba0
#
_entry.id   e22bf322cf462591b17ef9d0a8c19ba0
#
_cell.length_a   1.000
_cell.length_b   1.000
_cell.length_c   1.000
_cell.angle_alpha   90.00
_cell.angle_beta   90.00
_cell.angle_gamma   90.00
#
_symmetry.space_group_name_H-M   'P 1'
#
loop_
_entity.id
_entity.type
_entity.pdbx_description
1 polymer ?
#
loop_
_entity_poly.entity_id
_entity_poly.type
_entity_poly.pdbx_seq_one_letter_code
_entity_poly.pdbx_strand_id
1 'polypeptide(L)'
;TDFSFRPVDDRGEAIANAVAPGKKPRSSMSPTLVFRDGAFELAVGSPGGNAIIAYVVKTLVGMLDWGLTPQQAVDLPNVIARGPVVVETARIDPAVVESLKGMGHVFRDGRGEGSGLHAVRVTKDGRLEGAADPRREGRAVAVR
;
A
#
# COMPACT_ATOMS: atom_id res chain seq x y z
N THR A 1 -0.87 -12.05 6.40
CA THR A 1 0.06 -13.15 6.71
C THR A 1 -0.73 -14.42 6.87
N ASP A 2 -0.59 -15.36 5.94
CA ASP A 2 -1.28 -16.63 5.96
C ASP A 2 -0.53 -17.71 5.17
N PHE A 3 -0.91 -18.97 5.38
CA PHE A 3 -0.51 -20.09 4.56
C PHE A 3 -1.50 -20.32 3.41
N SER A 4 -1.02 -21.00 2.35
CA SER A 4 -1.90 -21.68 1.43
C SER A 4 -2.36 -23.02 2.04
N PHE A 5 -3.67 -23.23 2.13
CA PHE A 5 -4.23 -24.51 2.56
C PHE A 5 -4.32 -25.55 1.43
N ARG A 6 -3.96 -25.15 0.20
CA ARG A 6 -3.79 -26.06 -0.93
C ARG A 6 -2.33 -26.53 -0.96
N PRO A 7 -2.05 -27.84 -0.95
CA PRO A 7 -0.68 -28.37 -0.99
C PRO A 7 -0.04 -28.25 -2.37
N VAL A 8 -0.85 -28.28 -3.43
CA VAL A 8 -0.40 -28.19 -4.82
C VAL A 8 -1.23 -27.15 -5.60
N ASP A 9 -0.66 -26.62 -6.65
CA ASP A 9 -1.34 -25.73 -7.60
C ASP A 9 -2.21 -26.50 -8.62
N ASP A 10 -2.76 -25.79 -9.61
CA ASP A 10 -3.63 -26.37 -10.64
C ASP A 10 -2.85 -27.26 -11.63
N ARG A 11 -1.51 -27.25 -11.60
CA ARG A 11 -0.62 -28.11 -12.39
C ARG A 11 -0.12 -29.30 -11.59
N GLY A 12 -0.51 -29.44 -10.31
CA GLY A 12 -0.01 -30.48 -9.41
C GLY A 12 1.35 -30.19 -8.79
N GLU A 13 1.90 -28.96 -8.97
CA GLU A 13 3.18 -28.57 -8.39
C GLU A 13 3.02 -28.13 -6.93
N ALA A 14 4.02 -28.45 -6.09
CA ALA A 14 4.00 -28.12 -4.68
C ALA A 14 4.01 -26.59 -4.45
N ILE A 15 3.01 -26.10 -3.70
CA ILE A 15 2.94 -24.69 -3.33
C ILE A 15 3.95 -24.40 -2.20
N ALA A 16 4.94 -23.55 -2.47
CA ALA A 16 5.98 -23.20 -1.51
C ALA A 16 5.44 -22.65 -0.17
N ASN A 17 4.30 -21.96 -0.19
CA ASN A 17 3.65 -21.42 1.01
C ASN A 17 2.59 -22.36 1.60
N ALA A 18 2.51 -23.61 1.21
CA ALA A 18 1.61 -24.59 1.79
C ALA A 18 1.97 -24.87 3.27
N VAL A 19 0.97 -25.16 4.07
CA VAL A 19 1.13 -25.52 5.48
C VAL A 19 2.03 -26.74 5.62
N ALA A 20 3.09 -26.64 6.44
CA ALA A 20 3.93 -27.76 6.83
C ALA A 20 4.63 -27.47 8.16
N PRO A 21 5.02 -28.50 8.90
CA PRO A 21 5.75 -28.34 10.15
C PRO A 21 7.02 -27.50 9.98
N GLY A 22 7.31 -26.61 10.92
CA GLY A 22 8.49 -25.75 10.92
C GLY A 22 8.48 -24.58 9.93
N LYS A 23 7.46 -24.43 9.10
CA LYS A 23 7.35 -23.31 8.16
C LYS A 23 6.76 -22.07 8.81
N LYS A 24 7.21 -20.92 8.31
CA LYS A 24 6.56 -19.61 8.59
C LYS A 24 5.69 -19.22 7.39
N PRO A 25 4.50 -18.63 7.63
CA PRO A 25 3.63 -18.17 6.54
C PRO A 25 4.25 -16.99 5.80
N ARG A 26 3.91 -16.85 4.53
CA ARG A 26 4.22 -15.64 3.76
C ARG A 26 3.52 -14.44 4.39
N SER A 27 4.23 -13.32 4.47
CA SER A 27 3.67 -12.04 4.92
C SER A 27 3.97 -10.94 3.91
N SER A 28 2.98 -10.10 3.64
CA SER A 28 3.12 -8.81 2.93
C SER A 28 2.97 -7.62 3.89
N MET A 29 2.92 -7.87 5.19
CA MET A 29 2.88 -6.79 6.18
C MET A 29 4.15 -5.95 6.06
N SER A 30 3.96 -4.64 5.93
CA SER A 30 5.03 -3.67 5.72
C SER A 30 4.82 -2.43 6.61
N PRO A 31 4.71 -2.61 7.95
CA PRO A 31 4.70 -1.46 8.84
C PRO A 31 6.06 -0.78 8.72
N THR A 32 6.05 0.53 8.46
CA THR A 32 7.28 1.27 8.16
C THR A 32 7.41 2.47 9.11
N LEU A 33 8.59 2.61 9.69
CA LEU A 33 9.03 3.79 10.43
C LEU A 33 10.20 4.42 9.68
N VAL A 34 10.15 5.73 9.51
CA VAL A 34 11.23 6.51 8.89
C VAL A 34 11.86 7.40 9.94
N PHE A 35 13.18 7.41 9.94
CA PHE A 35 13.99 8.28 10.78
C PHE A 35 14.89 9.12 9.89
N ARG A 36 15.08 10.39 10.25
CA ARG A 36 16.04 11.31 9.64
C ARG A 36 16.98 11.82 10.71
N ASP A 37 18.28 11.66 10.49
CA ASP A 37 19.33 12.07 11.43
C ASP A 37 19.11 11.53 12.87
N GLY A 38 18.61 10.30 12.96
CA GLY A 38 18.31 9.64 14.23
C GLY A 38 16.99 10.02 14.89
N ALA A 39 16.28 11.02 14.37
CA ALA A 39 14.96 11.43 14.87
C ALA A 39 13.82 10.78 14.08
N PHE A 40 12.73 10.43 14.77
CA PHE A 40 11.52 9.91 14.12
C PHE A 40 10.91 10.97 13.21
N GLU A 41 10.64 10.61 11.96
CA GLU A 41 10.03 11.46 10.95
C GLU A 41 8.59 11.08 10.62
N LEU A 42 8.36 9.80 10.31
CA LEU A 42 7.01 9.34 9.99
C LEU A 42 6.83 7.82 10.24
N ALA A 43 5.57 7.44 10.39
CA ALA A 43 5.14 6.04 10.39
C ALA A 43 4.00 5.85 9.39
N VAL A 44 3.97 4.69 8.73
CA VAL A 44 2.89 4.32 7.82
C VAL A 44 2.64 2.82 7.85
N GLY A 45 1.38 2.45 7.69
CA GLY A 45 0.97 1.06 7.57
C GLY A 45 -0.39 0.95 6.88
N SER A 46 -0.71 -0.25 6.39
CA SER A 46 -1.98 -0.54 5.72
C SER A 46 -2.35 -2.01 5.88
N PRO A 47 -3.62 -2.37 6.02
CA PRO A 47 -4.13 -3.67 5.59
C PRO A 47 -4.20 -3.71 4.05
N GLY A 48 -4.52 -4.89 3.46
CA GLY A 48 -4.73 -5.02 2.01
C GLY A 48 -4.03 -6.23 1.39
N GLY A 49 -3.78 -7.28 2.17
CA GLY A 49 -3.24 -8.54 1.66
C GLY A 49 -1.94 -8.36 0.86
N ASN A 50 -1.87 -8.92 -0.31
CA ASN A 50 -0.68 -8.86 -1.16
C ASN A 50 -0.35 -7.46 -1.72
N ALA A 51 -1.27 -6.51 -1.65
CA ALA A 51 -1.10 -5.15 -2.16
C ALA A 51 -0.50 -4.18 -1.13
N ILE A 52 -0.37 -4.59 0.14
CA ILE A 52 0.11 -3.72 1.23
C ILE A 52 1.42 -3.01 0.88
N ILE A 53 2.38 -3.73 0.29
CA ILE A 53 3.69 -3.17 -0.07
C ILE A 53 3.51 -2.00 -1.05
N ALA A 54 2.67 -2.15 -2.07
CA ALA A 54 2.42 -1.09 -3.06
C ALA A 54 1.74 0.13 -2.42
N TYR A 55 0.80 -0.09 -1.50
CA TYR A 55 0.14 1.00 -0.78
C TYR A 55 1.11 1.80 0.08
N VAL A 56 1.96 1.10 0.83
CA VAL A 56 2.97 1.74 1.69
C VAL A 56 4.00 2.50 0.84
N VAL A 57 4.52 1.88 -0.23
CA VAL A 57 5.49 2.52 -1.14
C VAL A 57 4.91 3.79 -1.78
N LYS A 58 3.68 3.73 -2.32
CA LYS A 58 2.99 4.91 -2.89
C LYS A 58 2.94 6.06 -1.88
N THR A 59 2.57 5.75 -0.65
CA THR A 59 2.42 6.76 0.41
C THR A 59 3.77 7.35 0.81
N LEU A 60 4.81 6.51 0.93
CA LEU A 60 6.18 6.98 1.21
C LEU A 60 6.71 7.89 0.11
N VAL A 61 6.58 7.51 -1.16
CA VAL A 61 6.98 8.35 -2.30
C VAL A 61 6.22 9.67 -2.29
N GLY A 62 4.90 9.63 -2.06
CA GLY A 62 4.09 10.84 -1.95
C GLY A 62 4.60 11.81 -0.87
N MET A 63 4.95 11.28 0.31
CA MET A 63 5.39 12.10 1.43
C MET A 63 6.85 12.55 1.32
N LEU A 64 7.75 11.65 0.90
CA LEU A 64 9.19 11.88 0.97
C LEU A 64 9.74 12.55 -0.30
N ASP A 65 9.25 12.16 -1.48
CA ASP A 65 9.76 12.65 -2.76
C ASP A 65 8.91 13.79 -3.33
N TRP A 66 7.58 13.71 -3.18
CA TRP A 66 6.67 14.72 -3.73
C TRP A 66 6.25 15.77 -2.72
N GLY A 67 6.63 15.63 -1.45
CA GLY A 67 6.36 16.61 -0.39
C GLY A 67 4.88 16.73 0.00
N LEU A 68 4.07 15.74 -0.31
CA LEU A 68 2.65 15.73 0.03
C LEU A 68 2.43 15.66 1.55
N THR A 69 1.31 16.19 2.01
CA THR A 69 0.86 15.92 3.38
C THR A 69 0.49 14.44 3.54
N PRO A 70 0.47 13.89 4.77
CA PRO A 70 0.07 12.51 4.98
C PRO A 70 -1.29 12.18 4.36
N GLN A 71 -2.30 13.06 4.51
CA GLN A 71 -3.62 12.83 3.94
C GLN A 71 -3.60 12.85 2.40
N GLN A 72 -2.89 13.80 1.78
CA GLN A 72 -2.76 13.85 0.32
C GLN A 72 -2.09 12.58 -0.22
N ALA A 73 -1.05 12.08 0.44
CA ALA A 73 -0.36 10.85 0.03
C ALA A 73 -1.24 9.60 0.19
N VAL A 74 -2.04 9.55 1.25
CA VAL A 74 -3.01 8.46 1.48
C VAL A 74 -4.12 8.49 0.41
N ASP A 75 -4.60 9.68 0.02
CA ASP A 75 -5.68 9.88 -0.94
C ASP A 75 -5.29 9.57 -2.40
N LEU A 76 -3.99 9.52 -2.71
CA LEU A 76 -3.52 9.15 -4.06
C LEU A 76 -4.18 7.85 -4.54
N PRO A 77 -4.46 7.73 -5.85
CA PRO A 77 -4.93 6.48 -6.44
C PRO A 77 -3.99 5.31 -6.11
N ASN A 78 -4.55 4.15 -5.81
CA ASN A 78 -3.74 2.96 -5.68
C ASN A 78 -3.40 2.41 -7.07
N VAL A 79 -2.11 2.17 -7.29
CA VAL A 79 -1.55 1.59 -8.51
C VAL A 79 -0.69 0.40 -8.12
N ILE A 80 -1.01 -0.79 -8.62
CA ILE A 80 -0.35 -2.04 -8.24
C ILE A 80 0.15 -2.73 -9.50
N ALA A 81 1.47 -2.68 -9.72
CA ALA A 81 2.13 -3.31 -10.87
C ALA A 81 2.62 -4.73 -10.50
N ARG A 82 1.76 -5.73 -10.68
CA ARG A 82 2.08 -7.16 -10.44
C ARG A 82 1.51 -8.01 -11.59
N GLY A 83 2.18 -7.99 -12.75
CA GLY A 83 1.60 -8.42 -14.00
C GLY A 83 0.82 -7.26 -14.62
N PRO A 84 -0.45 -7.44 -15.02
CA PRO A 84 -1.29 -6.30 -15.40
C PRO A 84 -1.35 -5.26 -14.28
N VAL A 85 -1.28 -3.99 -14.64
CA VAL A 85 -1.36 -2.89 -13.69
C VAL A 85 -2.80 -2.77 -13.18
N VAL A 86 -3.00 -2.93 -11.89
CA VAL A 86 -4.29 -2.72 -11.23
C VAL A 86 -4.35 -1.28 -10.75
N VAL A 87 -5.37 -0.53 -11.17
CA VAL A 87 -5.57 0.87 -10.78
C VAL A 87 -7.00 1.11 -10.28
N GLU A 88 -7.16 2.10 -9.45
CA GLU A 88 -8.47 2.63 -9.08
C GLU A 88 -8.94 3.61 -10.16
N THR A 89 -9.62 3.10 -11.19
CA THR A 89 -10.04 3.88 -12.37
C THR A 89 -10.91 5.08 -12.03
N ALA A 90 -11.68 5.02 -10.94
CA ALA A 90 -12.49 6.13 -10.45
C ALA A 90 -11.67 7.27 -9.79
N ARG A 91 -10.36 7.06 -9.55
CA ARG A 91 -9.50 8.01 -8.83
C ARG A 91 -8.29 8.48 -9.62
N ILE A 92 -8.09 7.95 -10.82
CA ILE A 92 -6.97 8.33 -11.70
C ILE A 92 -7.50 9.04 -12.94
N ASP A 93 -6.75 10.03 -13.44
CA ASP A 93 -7.08 10.69 -14.68
C ASP A 93 -7.07 9.68 -15.84
N PRO A 94 -8.17 9.53 -16.59
CA PRO A 94 -8.23 8.63 -17.75
C PRO A 94 -7.12 8.90 -18.78
N ALA A 95 -6.70 10.15 -18.95
CA ALA A 95 -5.62 10.51 -19.90
C ALA A 95 -4.29 9.89 -19.48
N VAL A 96 -4.02 9.76 -18.19
CA VAL A 96 -2.81 9.08 -17.67
C VAL A 96 -2.88 7.60 -18.00
N VAL A 97 -4.03 6.96 -17.82
CA VAL A 97 -4.22 5.53 -18.14
C VAL A 97 -4.00 5.28 -19.62
N GLU A 98 -4.58 6.13 -20.49
CA GLU A 98 -4.40 6.00 -21.95
C GLU A 98 -2.94 6.23 -22.40
N SER A 99 -2.27 7.22 -21.81
CA SER A 99 -0.84 7.43 -22.06
C SER A 99 0.00 6.21 -21.70
N LEU A 100 -0.24 5.61 -20.54
CA LEU A 100 0.48 4.42 -20.10
C LEU A 100 0.14 3.17 -20.96
N LYS A 101 -1.11 3.03 -21.42
CA LYS A 101 -1.47 2.01 -22.40
C LYS A 101 -0.69 2.18 -23.70
N GLY A 102 -0.52 3.41 -24.18
CA GLY A 102 0.31 3.74 -25.34
C GLY A 102 1.78 3.32 -25.16
N MET A 103 2.27 3.24 -23.92
CA MET A 103 3.61 2.71 -23.59
C MET A 103 3.64 1.19 -23.46
N GLY A 104 2.54 0.47 -23.71
CA GLY A 104 2.46 -0.99 -23.66
C GLY A 104 2.00 -1.56 -22.30
N HIS A 105 1.59 -0.74 -21.34
CA HIS A 105 1.06 -1.24 -20.08
C HIS A 105 -0.35 -1.80 -20.24
N VAL A 106 -0.60 -2.99 -19.64
CA VAL A 106 -1.92 -3.61 -19.59
C VAL A 106 -2.56 -3.28 -18.24
N PHE A 107 -3.78 -2.75 -18.28
CA PHE A 107 -4.50 -2.32 -17.08
C PHE A 107 -5.69 -3.22 -16.75
N ARG A 108 -5.99 -3.30 -15.46
CA ARG A 108 -7.23 -3.85 -14.91
C ARG A 108 -7.81 -2.89 -13.88
N ASP A 109 -9.12 -2.82 -13.82
CA ASP A 109 -9.80 -2.08 -12.76
C ASP A 109 -9.58 -2.72 -11.40
N GLY A 110 -9.23 -1.90 -10.43
CA GLY A 110 -8.95 -2.31 -9.06
C GLY A 110 -10.22 -2.56 -8.26
N ARG A 111 -10.92 -3.62 -8.61
CA ARG A 111 -11.97 -4.19 -7.75
C ARG A 111 -11.33 -5.14 -6.76
N GLY A 112 -11.24 -4.80 -5.51
CA GLY A 112 -10.63 -5.67 -4.51
C GLY A 112 -10.48 -5.03 -3.15
N GLU A 113 -9.71 -5.69 -2.30
CA GLU A 113 -9.37 -5.18 -0.96
C GLU A 113 -8.69 -3.82 -1.08
N GLY A 114 -9.47 -2.78 -0.86
CA GLY A 114 -8.95 -1.42 -0.80
C GLY A 114 -7.88 -1.28 0.28
N SER A 115 -7.00 -0.29 0.12
CA SER A 115 -6.09 0.08 1.19
C SER A 115 -6.86 0.54 2.43
N GLY A 116 -6.20 0.55 3.55
CA GLY A 116 -6.66 1.14 4.81
C GLY A 116 -5.46 1.82 5.44
N LEU A 117 -4.84 2.70 4.66
CA LEU A 117 -3.62 3.40 5.04
C LEU A 117 -3.85 4.30 6.26
N HIS A 118 -2.93 4.22 7.19
CA HIS A 118 -2.78 5.21 8.25
C HIS A 118 -1.34 5.69 8.24
N ALA A 119 -1.17 7.00 8.37
CA ALA A 119 0.13 7.62 8.44
C ALA A 119 0.16 8.69 9.52
N VAL A 120 1.32 8.87 10.12
CA VAL A 120 1.60 9.99 11.01
C VAL A 120 2.99 10.54 10.67
N ARG A 121 3.13 11.85 10.68
CA ARG A 121 4.40 12.55 10.42
C ARG A 121 4.64 13.61 11.48
N VAL A 122 5.90 13.82 11.84
CA VAL A 122 6.35 15.00 12.58
C VAL A 122 6.62 16.11 11.57
N THR A 123 6.00 17.27 11.76
CA THR A 123 6.23 18.44 10.92
C THR A 123 7.52 19.16 11.34
N LYS A 124 8.01 20.10 10.51
CA LYS A 124 9.23 20.87 10.80
C LYS A 124 9.15 21.69 12.09
N ASP A 125 7.95 22.07 12.50
CA ASP A 125 7.67 22.79 13.75
C ASP A 125 7.34 21.84 14.93
N GLY A 126 7.59 20.54 14.76
CA GLY A 126 7.46 19.53 15.80
C GLY A 126 6.02 19.06 16.08
N ARG A 127 5.04 19.50 15.30
CA ARG A 127 3.65 19.02 15.44
C ARG A 127 3.48 17.67 14.76
N LEU A 128 2.42 16.94 15.15
CA LEU A 128 2.01 15.70 14.51
C LEU A 128 0.92 15.98 13.48
N GLU A 129 1.09 15.41 12.29
CA GLU A 129 0.06 15.31 11.26
C GLU A 129 -0.32 13.85 11.09
N GLY A 130 -1.61 13.53 11.22
CA GLY A 130 -2.16 12.19 11.01
C GLY A 130 -3.00 12.11 9.74
N ALA A 131 -3.08 10.91 9.16
CA ALA A 131 -3.95 10.60 8.03
C ALA A 131 -4.62 9.25 8.20
N ALA A 132 -5.84 9.15 7.67
CA ALA A 132 -6.61 7.91 7.59
C ALA A 132 -7.18 7.74 6.19
N ASP A 133 -7.16 6.51 5.70
CA ASP A 133 -7.64 6.15 4.37
C ASP A 133 -9.16 6.21 4.29
N PRO A 134 -9.73 7.01 3.38
CA PRO A 134 -11.18 7.10 3.22
C PRO A 134 -11.81 5.84 2.59
N ARG A 135 -11.01 4.87 2.16
CA ARG A 135 -11.49 3.60 1.60
C ARG A 135 -11.97 2.62 2.67
N ARG A 136 -11.62 2.87 3.93
CA ARG A 136 -12.04 2.09 5.10
C ARG A 136 -12.40 3.02 6.26
N GLU A 137 -13.01 2.42 7.31
CA GLU A 137 -13.24 3.12 8.56
C GLU A 137 -11.90 3.41 9.25
N GLY A 138 -11.57 4.65 9.35
CA GLY A 138 -10.37 5.11 10.04
C GLY A 138 -10.49 6.59 10.33
N ARG A 139 -9.82 7.04 11.40
CA ARG A 139 -9.80 8.46 11.76
C ARG A 139 -8.43 8.83 12.29
N ALA A 140 -7.96 10.01 11.90
CA ALA A 140 -6.87 10.70 12.55
C ALA A 140 -7.48 11.75 13.51
N VAL A 141 -7.19 11.64 14.79
CA VAL A 141 -7.75 12.53 15.81
C VAL A 141 -6.61 13.16 16.59
N ALA A 142 -6.61 14.48 16.69
CA ALA A 142 -5.70 15.18 17.59
C ALA A 142 -6.25 15.11 19.03
N VAL A 143 -5.41 14.63 19.93
CA VAL A 143 -5.69 14.67 21.37
C VAL A 143 -4.97 15.88 21.94
N ARG A 144 -5.69 16.74 22.65
CA ARG A 144 -5.16 17.94 23.33
C ARG A 144 -4.73 17.57 24.74
#